data_e9f5abf94f5cfd91b14825a17452797b
#
_entry.id   e9f5abf94f5cfd91b14825a17452797b
#
_cell.length_a   1.000
_cell.length_b   1.000
_cell.length_c   1.000
_cell.angle_alpha   90.00
_cell.angle_beta   90.00
_cell.angle_gamma   90.00
#
_symmetry.space_group_name_H-M   'P 1'
#
loop_
_entity.id
_entity.type
_entity.pdbx_description
1 polymer ?
#
loop_
_entity_poly.entity_id
_entity_poly.type
_entity_poly.pdbx_seq_one_letter_code
_entity_poly.pdbx_strand_id
1 'polypeptide(L)'
;VISNRAHLLEGKKLGESDKILSPNDDVNLSQSSNDTFPTAINIAAMKLITDNTLVNLRKLKNSLNKKSKEFNKIVKIGRTHLMDATPITLGQEFSGYVSQVDHGIKTIENALDHLSELPIGGTAVGTGLNTPKGYSSKIVKYISKNSEMSFKESLNKFEGIASHDCIVEMHGALKTVAASVYKISNDIRLMGSGPRSGLGELILPANEPGSSIMPGKVNPTQCEAISMVCAQIIGNDVAVSFAGANGHFELNVFKPLFAFNIIESSKILGDASLSFAKNCIDGIKPNKKRIEKFLNDSLMLVTALNSKIGYYKACLLYTSDAADERHC
;
A
#
# COMPACT_ATOMS: atom_id res chain seq x y z
N VAL A 1 23.41 21.04 13.94
CA VAL A 1 23.54 19.86 14.83
C VAL A 1 24.97 19.34 14.80
N ILE A 2 25.54 18.96 13.66
CA ILE A 2 26.88 18.35 13.54
C ILE A 2 27.94 19.27 14.14
N SER A 3 28.02 20.53 13.73
CA SER A 3 28.94 21.51 14.30
C SER A 3 28.83 21.64 15.82
N ASN A 4 27.59 21.73 16.32
CA ASN A 4 27.36 21.80 17.78
C ASN A 4 27.78 20.50 18.50
N ARG A 5 27.55 19.35 17.88
CA ARG A 5 27.98 18.06 18.49
C ARG A 5 29.50 17.94 18.54
N ALA A 6 30.18 18.30 17.45
CA ALA A 6 31.66 18.34 17.43
C ALA A 6 32.21 19.25 18.51
N HIS A 7 31.63 20.46 18.68
CA HIS A 7 32.03 21.42 19.70
C HIS A 7 31.87 20.88 21.12
N LEU A 8 30.78 20.17 21.40
CA LEU A 8 30.57 19.51 22.69
C LEU A 8 31.53 18.34 22.95
N LEU A 9 31.89 17.57 21.93
CA LEU A 9 32.82 16.45 22.05
C LEU A 9 34.24 16.93 22.43
N GLU A 10 34.60 18.13 22.03
CA GLU A 10 35.85 18.79 22.40
C GLU A 10 35.78 19.51 23.80
N GLY A 11 34.68 19.26 24.55
CA GLY A 11 34.53 19.82 25.92
C GLY A 11 34.11 21.28 25.98
N LYS A 12 33.76 21.91 24.84
CA LYS A 12 33.36 23.33 24.77
C LYS A 12 31.85 23.50 24.99
N LYS A 13 31.42 24.73 25.32
CA LYS A 13 29.99 25.04 25.57
C LYS A 13 29.28 25.56 24.34
N LEU A 14 28.02 25.22 24.17
CA LEU A 14 27.21 25.59 22.99
C LEU A 14 27.10 27.09 22.75
N GLY A 15 27.16 27.91 23.78
CA GLY A 15 27.07 29.38 23.71
C GLY A 15 28.32 30.07 23.17
N GLU A 16 29.45 29.37 23.04
CA GLU A 16 30.67 29.97 22.50
C GLU A 16 30.54 30.24 21.01
N SER A 17 30.96 31.42 20.56
CA SER A 17 30.84 31.87 19.19
C SER A 17 31.80 31.17 18.24
N ASP A 18 32.99 30.81 18.74
CA ASP A 18 34.06 30.22 17.96
C ASP A 18 33.90 28.68 17.87
N LYS A 19 33.15 28.22 16.89
CA LYS A 19 32.91 26.79 16.64
C LYS A 19 34.14 26.15 16.00
N ILE A 20 34.53 24.94 16.46
CA ILE A 20 35.63 24.15 15.89
C ILE A 20 35.36 23.82 14.42
N LEU A 21 34.10 23.52 14.11
CA LEU A 21 33.60 23.37 12.76
C LEU A 21 32.57 24.44 12.46
N SER A 22 32.79 25.24 11.44
CA SER A 22 31.79 26.20 10.96
C SER A 22 30.56 25.44 10.45
N PRO A 23 29.34 25.79 10.89
CA PRO A 23 28.14 25.16 10.35
C PRO A 23 27.95 25.42 8.86
N ASN A 24 28.41 26.56 8.34
CA ASN A 24 28.22 26.95 6.93
C ASN A 24 29.42 26.62 6.06
N ASP A 25 30.64 26.95 6.52
CA ASP A 25 31.85 26.86 5.69
C ASP A 25 32.46 25.44 5.69
N ASP A 26 32.23 24.65 6.76
CA ASP A 26 32.72 23.27 6.84
C ASP A 26 31.61 22.25 6.63
N VAL A 27 30.53 22.31 7.47
CA VAL A 27 29.52 21.25 7.48
C VAL A 27 28.56 21.36 6.29
N ASN A 28 28.09 22.57 5.99
CA ASN A 28 27.13 22.82 4.91
C ASN A 28 27.79 23.28 3.60
N LEU A 29 29.08 23.13 3.48
CA LEU A 29 29.84 23.51 2.27
C LEU A 29 29.25 22.84 1.01
N SER A 30 29.01 23.66 -0.01
CA SER A 30 28.45 23.22 -1.31
C SER A 30 27.03 22.60 -1.21
N GLN A 31 26.26 22.91 -0.17
CA GLN A 31 24.90 22.39 0.04
C GLN A 31 23.92 23.52 0.33
N SER A 32 22.65 23.22 0.05
CA SER A 32 21.50 24.03 0.44
C SER A 32 20.44 23.10 1.05
N SER A 33 19.57 23.62 1.92
CA SER A 33 18.37 22.87 2.34
C SER A 33 17.45 22.59 1.15
N ASN A 34 17.58 23.34 0.06
CA ASN A 34 16.73 23.18 -1.12
C ASN A 34 17.02 21.89 -1.89
N ASP A 35 18.27 21.43 -1.92
CA ASP A 35 18.66 20.17 -2.55
C ASP A 35 18.87 19.03 -1.55
N THR A 36 19.32 19.31 -0.32
CA THR A 36 19.57 18.26 0.68
C THR A 36 18.30 17.69 1.29
N PHE A 37 17.27 18.52 1.51
CA PHE A 37 16.04 18.05 2.14
C PHE A 37 15.23 17.11 1.23
N PRO A 38 14.95 17.43 -0.07
CA PRO A 38 14.32 16.47 -0.96
C PRO A 38 15.17 15.21 -1.17
N THR A 39 16.49 15.32 -1.24
CA THR A 39 17.38 14.16 -1.25
C THR A 39 17.16 13.27 -0.04
N ALA A 40 17.05 13.83 1.17
CA ALA A 40 16.80 13.09 2.39
C ALA A 40 15.41 12.42 2.39
N ILE A 41 14.38 13.09 1.86
CA ILE A 41 13.03 12.51 1.71
C ILE A 41 13.09 11.28 0.80
N ASN A 42 13.72 11.40 -0.37
CA ASN A 42 13.81 10.29 -1.33
C ASN A 42 14.55 9.09 -0.73
N ILE A 43 15.67 9.31 -0.04
CA ILE A 43 16.43 8.25 0.61
C ILE A 43 15.60 7.56 1.69
N ALA A 44 14.95 8.34 2.56
CA ALA A 44 14.15 7.82 3.66
C ALA A 44 12.93 7.04 3.15
N ALA A 45 12.21 7.58 2.16
CA ALA A 45 11.08 6.93 1.53
C ALA A 45 11.49 5.62 0.83
N MET A 46 12.54 5.66 0.01
CA MET A 46 13.05 4.48 -0.69
C MET A 46 13.45 3.38 0.29
N LYS A 47 14.17 3.73 1.35
CA LYS A 47 14.58 2.76 2.38
C LYS A 47 13.39 2.12 3.07
N LEU A 48 12.44 2.91 3.53
CA LEU A 48 11.27 2.41 4.22
C LEU A 48 10.39 1.53 3.31
N ILE A 49 10.17 1.95 2.07
CA ILE A 49 9.37 1.21 1.09
C ILE A 49 10.03 -0.13 0.78
N THR A 50 11.33 -0.14 0.56
CA THR A 50 12.08 -1.37 0.23
C THR A 50 12.18 -2.33 1.40
N ASP A 51 12.54 -1.83 2.59
CA ASP A 51 12.83 -2.67 3.76
C ASP A 51 11.56 -3.09 4.52
N ASN A 52 10.47 -2.35 4.42
CA ASN A 52 9.24 -2.62 5.16
C ASN A 52 8.04 -2.86 4.23
N THR A 53 7.63 -1.86 3.43
CA THR A 53 6.36 -1.89 2.70
C THR A 53 6.31 -3.05 1.70
N LEU A 54 7.28 -3.15 0.81
CA LEU A 54 7.35 -4.21 -0.20
C LEU A 54 7.55 -5.59 0.43
N VAL A 55 8.37 -5.69 1.48
CA VAL A 55 8.59 -6.95 2.21
C VAL A 55 7.28 -7.48 2.77
N ASN A 56 6.49 -6.62 3.40
CA ASN A 56 5.25 -7.01 4.06
C ASN A 56 4.09 -7.22 3.07
N LEU A 57 4.03 -6.46 1.97
CA LEU A 57 3.09 -6.73 0.87
C LEU A 57 3.37 -8.10 0.22
N ARG A 58 4.64 -8.47 0.03
CA ARG A 58 5.00 -9.81 -0.47
C ARG A 58 4.57 -10.92 0.50
N LYS A 59 4.66 -10.70 1.81
CA LYS A 59 4.12 -11.65 2.81
C LYS A 59 2.60 -11.78 2.68
N LEU A 60 1.87 -10.65 2.56
CA LEU A 60 0.42 -10.65 2.33
C LEU A 60 0.07 -11.42 1.05
N LYS A 61 0.76 -11.14 -0.06
CA LYS A 61 0.58 -11.88 -1.32
C LYS A 61 0.78 -13.39 -1.12
N ASN A 62 1.83 -13.77 -0.39
CA ASN A 62 2.14 -15.18 -0.15
C ASN A 62 1.06 -15.88 0.70
N SER A 63 0.55 -15.23 1.74
CA SER A 63 -0.56 -15.74 2.57
C SER A 63 -1.83 -15.93 1.74
N LEU A 64 -2.20 -14.94 0.92
CA LEU A 64 -3.33 -15.05 -0.01
C LEU A 64 -3.15 -16.18 -1.03
N ASN A 65 -1.95 -16.32 -1.60
CA ASN A 65 -1.64 -17.38 -2.56
C ASN A 65 -1.72 -18.78 -1.93
N LYS A 66 -1.28 -18.93 -0.69
CA LYS A 66 -1.45 -20.17 0.08
C LYS A 66 -2.94 -20.52 0.22
N LYS A 67 -3.77 -19.54 0.57
CA LYS A 67 -5.23 -19.73 0.68
C LYS A 67 -5.90 -20.01 -0.65
N SER A 68 -5.50 -19.34 -1.73
CA SER A 68 -5.97 -19.64 -3.08
C SER A 68 -5.76 -21.12 -3.44
N LYS A 69 -4.56 -21.65 -3.17
CA LYS A 69 -4.26 -23.08 -3.42
C LYS A 69 -5.03 -24.02 -2.50
N GLU A 70 -5.12 -23.69 -1.20
CA GLU A 70 -5.85 -24.48 -0.20
C GLU A 70 -7.34 -24.60 -0.56
N PHE A 71 -7.94 -23.54 -1.07
CA PHE A 71 -9.37 -23.45 -1.37
C PHE A 71 -9.75 -23.80 -2.82
N ASN A 72 -8.81 -24.25 -3.62
CA ASN A 72 -8.96 -24.47 -5.06
C ASN A 72 -10.10 -25.44 -5.43
N LYS A 73 -10.41 -26.40 -4.56
CA LYS A 73 -11.47 -27.40 -4.78
C LYS A 73 -12.81 -27.08 -4.11
N ILE A 74 -12.94 -25.93 -3.48
CA ILE A 74 -14.15 -25.53 -2.77
C ILE A 74 -15.01 -24.72 -3.72
N VAL A 75 -16.03 -25.35 -4.31
CA VAL A 75 -17.00 -24.69 -5.19
C VAL A 75 -17.97 -23.87 -4.35
N LYS A 76 -18.21 -22.64 -4.76
CA LYS A 76 -19.15 -21.70 -4.12
C LYS A 76 -19.97 -20.98 -5.18
N ILE A 77 -21.04 -20.32 -4.77
CA ILE A 77 -21.74 -19.40 -5.65
C ILE A 77 -20.91 -18.12 -5.84
N GLY A 78 -20.71 -17.67 -7.07
CA GLY A 78 -20.17 -16.36 -7.36
C GLY A 78 -21.22 -15.28 -7.11
N ARG A 79 -20.78 -14.03 -6.96
CA ARG A 79 -21.69 -12.89 -6.75
C ARG A 79 -21.26 -11.70 -7.60
N THR A 80 -22.24 -11.14 -8.32
CA THR A 80 -22.14 -9.85 -9.01
C THR A 80 -23.28 -8.97 -8.53
N HIS A 81 -23.04 -7.68 -8.26
CA HIS A 81 -24.02 -6.79 -7.63
C HIS A 81 -24.54 -7.29 -6.25
N LEU A 82 -23.77 -8.13 -5.57
CA LEU A 82 -24.16 -8.90 -4.38
C LEU A 82 -25.28 -9.94 -4.61
N MET A 83 -25.71 -10.13 -5.87
CA MET A 83 -26.68 -11.14 -6.26
C MET A 83 -25.96 -12.42 -6.71
N ASP A 84 -26.66 -13.54 -6.62
CA ASP A 84 -26.17 -14.84 -7.07
C ASP A 84 -25.74 -14.82 -8.54
N ALA A 85 -24.59 -15.40 -8.81
CA ALA A 85 -24.03 -15.54 -10.15
C ALA A 85 -23.56 -16.99 -10.37
N THR A 86 -22.90 -17.26 -11.47
CA THR A 86 -22.38 -18.58 -11.79
C THR A 86 -21.38 -19.08 -10.74
N PRO A 87 -21.28 -20.40 -10.52
CA PRO A 87 -20.33 -20.98 -9.58
C PRO A 87 -18.88 -20.68 -9.93
N ILE A 88 -18.08 -20.48 -8.89
CA ILE A 88 -16.62 -20.38 -8.93
C ILE A 88 -16.03 -21.24 -7.84
N THR A 89 -14.72 -21.42 -7.80
CA THR A 89 -14.07 -21.91 -6.59
C THR A 89 -13.66 -20.76 -5.66
N LEU A 90 -13.69 -21.00 -4.37
CA LEU A 90 -13.17 -20.04 -3.39
C LEU A 90 -11.66 -19.74 -3.66
N GLY A 91 -10.92 -20.74 -4.17
CA GLY A 91 -9.53 -20.55 -4.60
C GLY A 91 -9.39 -19.59 -5.79
N GLN A 92 -10.31 -19.60 -6.76
CA GLN A 92 -10.34 -18.63 -7.85
C GLN A 92 -10.59 -17.21 -7.34
N GLU A 93 -11.52 -17.03 -6.40
CA GLU A 93 -11.79 -15.74 -5.76
C GLU A 93 -10.53 -15.19 -5.09
N PHE A 94 -9.85 -16.00 -4.26
CA PHE A 94 -8.58 -15.61 -3.64
C PHE A 94 -7.45 -15.38 -4.65
N SER A 95 -7.44 -16.05 -5.81
CA SER A 95 -6.45 -15.82 -6.86
C SER A 95 -6.55 -14.41 -7.45
N GLY A 96 -7.76 -13.86 -7.54
CA GLY A 96 -7.99 -12.48 -7.90
C GLY A 96 -7.33 -11.50 -6.92
N TYR A 97 -7.43 -11.78 -5.61
CA TYR A 97 -6.77 -10.97 -4.57
C TYR A 97 -5.24 -11.03 -4.67
N VAL A 98 -4.68 -12.22 -4.94
CA VAL A 98 -3.24 -12.39 -5.20
C VAL A 98 -2.79 -11.50 -6.35
N SER A 99 -3.52 -11.52 -7.46
CA SER A 99 -3.21 -10.72 -8.64
C SER A 99 -3.26 -9.22 -8.36
N GLN A 100 -4.26 -8.74 -7.61
CA GLN A 100 -4.36 -7.32 -7.23
C GLN A 100 -3.14 -6.87 -6.40
N VAL A 101 -2.73 -7.66 -5.41
CA VAL A 101 -1.55 -7.32 -4.59
C VAL A 101 -0.27 -7.41 -5.40
N ASP A 102 -0.13 -8.39 -6.30
CA ASP A 102 1.05 -8.52 -7.18
C ASP A 102 1.21 -7.33 -8.12
N HIS A 103 0.12 -6.89 -8.75
CA HIS A 103 0.13 -5.68 -9.59
C HIS A 103 0.45 -4.43 -8.76
N GLY A 104 -0.09 -4.33 -7.54
CA GLY A 104 0.24 -3.24 -6.63
C GLY A 104 1.72 -3.19 -6.26
N ILE A 105 2.34 -4.34 -5.99
CA ILE A 105 3.79 -4.45 -5.75
C ILE A 105 4.57 -3.94 -6.96
N LYS A 106 4.20 -4.38 -8.18
CA LYS A 106 4.85 -3.93 -9.42
C LYS A 106 4.71 -2.42 -9.65
N THR A 107 3.55 -1.86 -9.31
CA THR A 107 3.33 -0.40 -9.43
C THR A 107 4.27 0.37 -8.50
N ILE A 108 4.47 -0.09 -7.27
CA ILE A 108 5.46 0.51 -6.35
C ILE A 108 6.89 0.33 -6.89
N GLU A 109 7.25 -0.88 -7.34
CA GLU A 109 8.58 -1.18 -7.88
C GLU A 109 8.92 -0.30 -9.09
N ASN A 110 7.96 -0.02 -9.97
CA ASN A 110 8.14 0.87 -11.11
C ASN A 110 8.41 2.33 -10.68
N ALA A 111 7.73 2.82 -9.65
CA ALA A 111 7.92 4.17 -9.14
C ALA A 111 9.25 4.36 -8.37
N LEU A 112 9.92 3.27 -7.96
CA LEU A 112 11.23 3.36 -7.30
C LEU A 112 12.31 3.94 -8.21
N ASP A 113 12.22 3.75 -9.51
CA ASP A 113 13.21 4.27 -10.45
C ASP A 113 13.28 5.80 -10.40
N HIS A 114 12.13 6.46 -10.48
CA HIS A 114 12.03 7.92 -10.35
C HIS A 114 12.39 8.40 -8.93
N LEU A 115 11.93 7.70 -7.90
CA LEU A 115 12.26 8.01 -6.50
C LEU A 115 13.78 7.92 -6.23
N SER A 116 14.50 7.10 -6.99
CA SER A 116 15.96 6.95 -6.85
C SER A 116 16.77 8.16 -7.33
N GLU A 117 16.16 9.08 -8.06
CA GLU A 117 16.81 10.29 -8.53
C GLU A 117 17.01 11.32 -7.42
N LEU A 118 18.27 11.72 -7.19
CA LEU A 118 18.61 12.63 -6.12
C LEU A 118 18.97 14.01 -6.66
N PRO A 119 18.32 15.10 -6.22
CA PRO A 119 18.62 16.46 -6.65
C PRO A 119 19.88 17.05 -6.00
N ILE A 120 20.56 16.31 -5.12
CA ILE A 120 21.75 16.75 -4.41
C ILE A 120 22.81 17.29 -5.39
N GLY A 121 23.43 18.40 -5.02
CA GLY A 121 24.41 19.12 -5.85
C GLY A 121 23.77 20.20 -6.74
N GLY A 122 22.41 20.34 -6.73
CA GLY A 122 21.74 21.48 -7.36
C GLY A 122 21.87 22.78 -6.57
N THR A 123 22.21 22.67 -5.29
CA THR A 123 22.34 23.77 -4.33
C THR A 123 21.06 24.59 -4.19
N ALA A 124 21.11 25.91 -4.31
CA ALA A 124 19.99 26.79 -4.00
C ALA A 124 18.83 26.68 -5.01
N VAL A 125 19.14 26.61 -6.30
CA VAL A 125 18.14 26.73 -7.38
C VAL A 125 18.29 25.70 -8.50
N GLY A 126 19.27 24.79 -8.42
CA GLY A 126 19.50 23.76 -9.43
C GLY A 126 20.75 23.95 -10.28
N THR A 127 21.43 25.11 -10.17
CA THR A 127 22.62 25.43 -10.96
C THR A 127 23.90 24.77 -10.47
N GLY A 128 23.91 24.27 -9.23
CA GLY A 128 25.13 23.75 -8.61
C GLY A 128 26.17 24.81 -8.25
N LEU A 129 25.73 26.05 -8.04
CA LEU A 129 26.63 27.17 -7.71
C LEU A 129 27.46 26.81 -6.46
N ASN A 130 28.77 27.12 -6.54
CA ASN A 130 29.75 26.85 -5.47
C ASN A 130 30.07 25.38 -5.22
N THR A 131 29.65 24.46 -6.09
CA THR A 131 30.05 23.06 -5.99
C THR A 131 31.34 22.78 -6.78
N PRO A 132 32.23 21.92 -6.29
CA PRO A 132 33.39 21.48 -7.08
C PRO A 132 32.92 20.56 -8.23
N LYS A 133 33.70 20.52 -9.31
CA LYS A 133 33.39 19.67 -10.47
C LYS A 133 33.20 18.22 -10.08
N GLY A 134 32.05 17.65 -10.49
CA GLY A 134 31.69 16.26 -10.25
C GLY A 134 31.18 16.00 -8.82
N TYR A 135 30.84 17.03 -8.04
CA TYR A 135 30.31 16.91 -6.68
C TYR A 135 29.07 16.03 -6.64
N SER A 136 28.05 16.34 -7.43
CA SER A 136 26.78 15.61 -7.44
C SER A 136 26.97 14.11 -7.68
N SER A 137 27.70 13.74 -8.72
CA SER A 137 27.99 12.36 -9.06
C SER A 137 28.75 11.62 -7.95
N LYS A 138 29.70 12.29 -7.30
CA LYS A 138 30.48 11.71 -6.19
C LYS A 138 29.61 11.48 -4.95
N ILE A 139 28.82 12.48 -4.55
CA ILE A 139 27.99 12.39 -3.35
C ILE A 139 26.90 11.32 -3.51
N VAL A 140 26.27 11.19 -4.69
CA VAL A 140 25.30 10.13 -4.97
C VAL A 140 25.93 8.75 -4.85
N LYS A 141 27.18 8.56 -5.33
CA LYS A 141 27.92 7.29 -5.14
C LYS A 141 28.18 6.98 -3.67
N TYR A 142 28.55 7.98 -2.86
CA TYR A 142 28.74 7.80 -1.41
C TYR A 142 27.43 7.48 -0.71
N ILE A 143 26.34 8.14 -1.05
CA ILE A 143 25.01 7.87 -0.53
C ILE A 143 24.60 6.43 -0.87
N SER A 144 24.74 6.01 -2.12
CA SER A 144 24.40 4.66 -2.56
C SER A 144 25.20 3.61 -1.80
N LYS A 145 26.53 3.82 -1.66
CA LYS A 145 27.40 2.90 -0.91
C LYS A 145 27.00 2.79 0.58
N ASN A 146 26.76 3.93 1.23
CA ASN A 146 26.49 3.95 2.67
C ASN A 146 25.08 3.48 3.03
N SER A 147 24.11 3.62 2.13
CA SER A 147 22.73 3.16 2.31
C SER A 147 22.51 1.74 1.83
N GLU A 148 23.48 1.14 1.12
CA GLU A 148 23.36 -0.16 0.44
C GLU A 148 22.21 -0.18 -0.59
N MET A 149 21.90 0.99 -1.17
CA MET A 149 20.82 1.19 -2.12
C MET A 149 21.34 1.85 -3.40
N SER A 150 20.69 1.60 -4.53
CA SER A 150 21.07 2.22 -5.80
C SER A 150 20.34 3.53 -5.96
N PHE A 151 21.08 4.63 -5.91
CA PHE A 151 20.61 5.97 -6.25
C PHE A 151 21.30 6.48 -7.49
N LYS A 152 20.65 7.37 -8.21
CA LYS A 152 21.18 8.06 -9.38
C LYS A 152 21.06 9.56 -9.24
N GLU A 153 21.90 10.26 -9.95
CA GLU A 153 21.84 11.71 -10.03
C GLU A 153 20.61 12.12 -10.84
N SER A 154 19.81 13.07 -10.32
CA SER A 154 18.71 13.66 -11.09
C SER A 154 19.26 14.32 -12.35
N LEU A 155 18.68 14.00 -13.49
CA LEU A 155 19.06 14.55 -14.80
C LEU A 155 18.80 16.05 -14.88
N ASN A 156 17.74 16.51 -14.21
CA ASN A 156 17.37 17.92 -14.13
C ASN A 156 17.19 18.34 -12.68
N LYS A 157 18.17 19.07 -12.13
CA LYS A 157 18.14 19.51 -10.74
C LYS A 157 17.16 20.65 -10.48
N PHE A 158 16.76 21.38 -11.51
CA PHE A 158 15.73 22.41 -11.40
C PHE A 158 14.37 21.75 -11.07
N GLU A 159 14.02 20.72 -11.82
CA GLU A 159 12.82 19.91 -11.57
C GLU A 159 12.91 19.23 -10.19
N GLY A 160 13.99 18.53 -9.89
CA GLY A 160 14.15 17.77 -8.65
C GLY A 160 14.13 18.62 -7.35
N ILE A 161 14.38 19.94 -7.44
CA ILE A 161 14.29 20.89 -6.32
C ILE A 161 12.91 21.55 -6.25
N ALA A 162 12.33 21.88 -7.41
CA ALA A 162 11.12 22.70 -7.51
C ALA A 162 9.82 21.89 -7.55
N SER A 163 9.87 20.60 -7.89
CA SER A 163 8.69 19.77 -8.10
C SER A 163 8.52 18.77 -6.94
N HIS A 164 8.95 17.58 -6.98
CA HIS A 164 8.76 16.39 -6.14
C HIS A 164 7.79 15.39 -6.77
N ASP A 165 7.72 15.36 -8.08
CA ASP A 165 6.84 14.47 -8.84
C ASP A 165 7.11 13.00 -8.53
N CYS A 166 8.34 12.63 -8.21
CA CYS A 166 8.70 11.28 -7.75
C CYS A 166 7.97 10.87 -6.46
N ILE A 167 7.69 11.81 -5.55
CA ILE A 167 6.93 11.54 -4.33
C ILE A 167 5.43 11.43 -4.64
N VAL A 168 4.92 12.28 -5.54
CA VAL A 168 3.51 12.23 -5.99
C VAL A 168 3.24 10.90 -6.70
N GLU A 169 4.13 10.48 -7.61
CA GLU A 169 4.04 9.19 -8.31
C GLU A 169 4.07 8.01 -7.34
N MET A 170 5.04 7.98 -6.45
CA MET A 170 5.17 6.92 -5.45
C MET A 170 3.96 6.86 -4.53
N HIS A 171 3.44 8.01 -4.09
CA HIS A 171 2.25 8.03 -3.22
C HIS A 171 1.00 7.58 -3.97
N GLY A 172 0.86 7.91 -5.25
CA GLY A 172 -0.16 7.37 -6.14
C GLY A 172 -0.09 5.84 -6.27
N ALA A 173 1.12 5.27 -6.31
CA ALA A 173 1.33 3.83 -6.27
C ALA A 173 0.86 3.21 -4.95
N LEU A 174 1.20 3.83 -3.80
CA LEU A 174 0.71 3.39 -2.47
C LEU A 174 -0.82 3.46 -2.38
N LYS A 175 -1.45 4.52 -2.91
CA LYS A 175 -2.91 4.65 -2.98
C LYS A 175 -3.55 3.53 -3.81
N THR A 176 -2.95 3.16 -4.93
CA THR A 176 -3.44 2.04 -5.76
C THR A 176 -3.48 0.74 -4.98
N VAL A 177 -2.41 0.45 -4.22
CA VAL A 177 -2.36 -0.71 -3.33
C VAL A 177 -3.42 -0.61 -2.23
N ALA A 178 -3.54 0.56 -1.60
CA ALA A 178 -4.54 0.79 -0.56
C ALA A 178 -5.97 0.52 -1.06
N ALA A 179 -6.32 0.99 -2.27
CA ALA A 179 -7.62 0.72 -2.87
C ALA A 179 -7.86 -0.79 -3.08
N SER A 180 -6.87 -1.52 -3.57
CA SER A 180 -6.95 -2.97 -3.75
C SER A 180 -7.11 -3.72 -2.43
N VAL A 181 -6.30 -3.38 -1.43
CA VAL A 181 -6.33 -4.03 -0.11
C VAL A 181 -7.62 -3.69 0.64
N TYR A 182 -8.13 -2.47 0.49
CA TYR A 182 -9.44 -2.08 1.03
C TYR A 182 -10.56 -2.99 0.48
N LYS A 183 -10.59 -3.19 -0.84
CA LYS A 183 -11.57 -4.09 -1.48
C LYS A 183 -11.43 -5.52 -0.96
N ILE A 184 -10.22 -6.06 -0.89
CA ILE A 184 -9.95 -7.42 -0.40
C ILE A 184 -10.42 -7.58 1.04
N SER A 185 -10.12 -6.64 1.91
CA SER A 185 -10.50 -6.70 3.31
C SER A 185 -12.02 -6.66 3.52
N ASN A 186 -12.74 -5.87 2.70
CA ASN A 186 -14.20 -5.80 2.76
C ASN A 186 -14.87 -7.05 2.23
N ASP A 187 -14.38 -7.67 1.15
CA ASP A 187 -14.88 -8.96 0.67
C ASP A 187 -14.72 -10.05 1.75
N ILE A 188 -13.53 -10.15 2.34
CA ILE A 188 -13.25 -11.12 3.41
C ILE A 188 -14.15 -10.88 4.61
N ARG A 189 -14.32 -9.62 5.02
CA ARG A 189 -15.20 -9.22 6.12
C ARG A 189 -16.66 -9.60 5.84
N LEU A 190 -17.13 -9.35 4.61
CA LEU A 190 -18.49 -9.67 4.20
C LEU A 190 -18.73 -11.18 4.13
N MET A 191 -17.80 -11.95 3.56
CA MET A 191 -17.87 -13.42 3.55
C MET A 191 -17.82 -14.02 4.96
N GLY A 192 -17.15 -13.37 5.90
CA GLY A 192 -17.08 -13.76 7.32
C GLY A 192 -18.24 -13.25 8.17
N SER A 193 -19.19 -12.51 7.60
CA SER A 193 -20.29 -11.88 8.37
C SER A 193 -21.27 -12.90 8.96
N GLY A 194 -21.80 -12.58 10.11
CA GLY A 194 -22.81 -13.40 10.79
C GLY A 194 -22.27 -14.02 12.08
N PRO A 195 -22.19 -15.37 12.21
CA PRO A 195 -22.29 -16.41 11.17
C PRO A 195 -23.72 -16.88 10.83
N ARG A 196 -24.74 -16.51 11.62
CA ARG A 196 -26.12 -16.98 11.42
C ARG A 196 -26.94 -16.04 10.54
N SER A 197 -26.84 -14.73 10.77
CA SER A 197 -27.60 -13.68 10.08
C SER A 197 -26.83 -12.99 8.94
N GLY A 198 -25.68 -13.52 8.54
CA GLY A 198 -24.87 -13.01 7.44
C GLY A 198 -24.46 -14.13 6.49
N LEU A 199 -23.45 -13.87 5.65
CA LEU A 199 -22.98 -14.87 4.68
C LEU A 199 -22.36 -16.07 5.38
N GLY A 200 -21.41 -15.86 6.28
CA GLY A 200 -20.79 -16.91 7.06
C GLY A 200 -20.04 -17.97 6.22
N GLU A 201 -19.58 -17.63 5.03
CA GLU A 201 -18.79 -18.53 4.15
C GLU A 201 -17.37 -18.73 4.66
N LEU A 202 -16.82 -17.70 5.35
CA LEU A 202 -15.51 -17.76 5.98
C LEU A 202 -15.63 -17.74 7.50
N ILE A 203 -14.75 -18.46 8.16
CA ILE A 203 -14.52 -18.40 9.60
C ILE A 203 -13.22 -17.64 9.81
N LEU A 204 -13.32 -16.45 10.40
CA LEU A 204 -12.18 -15.58 10.68
C LEU A 204 -11.53 -15.96 12.01
N PRO A 205 -10.22 -15.73 12.19
CA PRO A 205 -9.53 -15.95 13.45
C PRO A 205 -10.11 -15.10 14.59
N ALA A 206 -10.24 -15.70 15.78
CA ALA A 206 -10.57 -14.99 17.00
C ALA A 206 -9.28 -14.49 17.66
N ASN A 207 -8.93 -13.23 17.41
CA ASN A 207 -7.70 -12.63 17.95
C ASN A 207 -7.88 -12.06 19.35
N GLU A 208 -9.10 -11.60 19.66
CA GLU A 208 -9.48 -11.00 20.94
C GLU A 208 -10.94 -11.27 21.26
N PRO A 209 -11.37 -11.07 22.53
CA PRO A 209 -12.78 -11.08 22.89
C PRO A 209 -13.55 -10.01 22.10
N GLY A 210 -14.55 -10.43 21.33
CA GLY A 210 -15.28 -9.53 20.44
C GLY A 210 -16.32 -8.63 21.13
N SER A 211 -16.74 -8.99 22.36
CA SER A 211 -17.72 -8.22 23.13
C SER A 211 -17.70 -8.64 24.60
N SER A 212 -17.85 -7.65 25.49
CA SER A 212 -18.01 -7.88 26.94
C SER A 212 -19.41 -8.36 27.33
N ILE A 213 -20.42 -8.11 26.48
CA ILE A 213 -21.84 -8.41 26.78
C ILE A 213 -22.46 -9.45 25.85
N MET A 214 -21.79 -9.83 24.76
CA MET A 214 -22.25 -10.84 23.80
C MET A 214 -21.25 -12.00 23.73
N PRO A 215 -21.48 -13.10 24.50
CA PRO A 215 -20.55 -14.22 24.57
C PRO A 215 -20.30 -14.87 23.18
N GLY A 216 -19.05 -15.17 22.86
CA GLY A 216 -18.69 -15.86 21.63
C GLY A 216 -18.73 -15.00 20.36
N LYS A 217 -18.96 -13.68 20.47
CA LYS A 217 -18.88 -12.77 19.33
C LYS A 217 -17.43 -12.57 18.91
N VAL A 218 -17.12 -12.85 17.65
CA VAL A 218 -15.81 -12.59 17.02
C VAL A 218 -15.99 -11.46 16.03
N ASN A 219 -15.23 -10.38 16.20
CA ASN A 219 -15.25 -9.24 15.29
C ASN A 219 -14.15 -9.37 14.22
N PRO A 220 -14.35 -8.86 13.00
CA PRO A 220 -13.36 -8.89 11.92
C PRO A 220 -12.34 -7.73 12.06
N THR A 221 -11.75 -7.55 13.26
CA THR A 221 -10.96 -6.38 13.65
C THR A 221 -9.76 -6.14 12.76
N GLN A 222 -9.13 -7.19 12.24
CA GLN A 222 -8.01 -7.04 11.31
C GLN A 222 -8.46 -6.48 9.94
N CYS A 223 -9.65 -6.87 9.47
CA CYS A 223 -10.24 -6.29 8.26
C CYS A 223 -10.59 -4.81 8.48
N GLU A 224 -11.09 -4.47 9.66
CA GLU A 224 -11.44 -3.10 10.03
C GLU A 224 -10.20 -2.23 10.16
N ALA A 225 -9.16 -2.71 10.83
CA ALA A 225 -7.90 -2.00 11.01
C ALA A 225 -7.25 -1.65 9.66
N ILE A 226 -7.11 -2.64 8.78
CA ILE A 226 -6.50 -2.38 7.47
C ILE A 226 -7.37 -1.48 6.58
N SER A 227 -8.70 -1.55 6.72
CA SER A 227 -9.62 -0.64 6.02
C SER A 227 -9.43 0.82 6.44
N MET A 228 -9.23 1.09 7.74
CA MET A 228 -8.92 2.42 8.26
C MET A 228 -7.56 2.92 7.76
N VAL A 229 -6.55 2.07 7.75
CA VAL A 229 -5.22 2.39 7.19
C VAL A 229 -5.32 2.77 5.71
N CYS A 230 -6.07 2.00 4.91
CA CYS A 230 -6.29 2.32 3.50
C CYS A 230 -6.98 3.67 3.32
N ALA A 231 -7.99 3.98 4.13
CA ALA A 231 -8.68 5.26 4.09
C ALA A 231 -7.74 6.43 4.43
N GLN A 232 -6.86 6.25 5.44
CA GLN A 232 -5.85 7.24 5.80
C GLN A 232 -4.88 7.50 4.64
N ILE A 233 -4.38 6.45 3.98
CA ILE A 233 -3.46 6.58 2.84
C ILE A 233 -4.12 7.32 1.67
N ILE A 234 -5.40 7.04 1.38
CA ILE A 234 -6.16 7.73 0.34
C ILE A 234 -6.29 9.22 0.69
N GLY A 235 -6.56 9.56 1.94
CA GLY A 235 -6.60 10.95 2.42
C GLY A 235 -5.26 11.66 2.31
N ASN A 236 -4.18 10.98 2.70
CA ASN A 236 -2.81 11.50 2.59
C ASN A 236 -2.41 11.77 1.13
N ASP A 237 -2.89 10.95 0.18
CA ASP A 237 -2.64 11.13 -1.26
C ASP A 237 -3.23 12.45 -1.79
N VAL A 238 -4.37 12.85 -1.30
CA VAL A 238 -4.97 14.16 -1.65
C VAL A 238 -4.05 15.30 -1.20
N ALA A 239 -3.51 15.21 0.02
CA ALA A 239 -2.57 16.20 0.54
C ALA A 239 -1.27 16.24 -0.27
N VAL A 240 -0.72 15.07 -0.63
CA VAL A 240 0.49 14.95 -1.45
C VAL A 240 0.26 15.50 -2.87
N SER A 241 -0.86 15.15 -3.49
CA SER A 241 -1.21 15.65 -4.83
C SER A 241 -1.38 17.17 -4.85
N PHE A 242 -2.04 17.73 -3.82
CA PHE A 242 -2.17 19.18 -3.67
C PHE A 242 -0.81 19.84 -3.48
N ALA A 243 0.06 19.27 -2.66
CA ALA A 243 1.41 19.78 -2.45
C ALA A 243 2.25 19.75 -3.73
N GLY A 244 2.11 18.67 -4.55
CA GLY A 244 2.78 18.57 -5.84
C GLY A 244 2.35 19.61 -6.86
N ALA A 245 1.07 19.99 -6.82
CA ALA A 245 0.53 21.05 -7.69
C ALA A 245 0.94 22.47 -7.26
N ASN A 246 1.66 22.61 -6.15
CA ASN A 246 2.13 23.88 -5.62
C ASN A 246 3.62 24.09 -5.88
N GLY A 247 4.15 25.15 -5.32
CA GLY A 247 5.51 25.62 -5.56
C GLY A 247 5.53 26.77 -6.58
N HIS A 248 6.59 27.55 -6.49
CA HIS A 248 6.78 28.67 -7.40
C HIS A 248 8.23 28.70 -7.85
N PHE A 249 8.43 28.76 -9.16
CA PHE A 249 9.73 28.82 -9.81
C PHE A 249 10.65 27.67 -9.37
N GLU A 250 11.74 27.96 -8.67
CA GLU A 250 12.81 26.99 -8.35
C GLU A 250 12.62 26.31 -6.99
N LEU A 251 11.46 26.48 -6.30
CA LEU A 251 11.24 25.86 -5.00
C LEU A 251 9.78 25.50 -4.74
N ASN A 252 9.56 24.25 -4.39
CA ASN A 252 8.35 23.82 -3.71
C ASN A 252 8.61 23.76 -2.19
N VAL A 253 7.87 24.56 -1.42
CA VAL A 253 8.05 24.69 0.04
C VAL A 253 7.32 23.61 0.86
N PHE A 254 6.50 22.76 0.23
CA PHE A 254 5.70 21.73 0.92
C PHE A 254 6.50 20.49 1.34
N LYS A 255 7.84 20.56 1.33
CA LYS A 255 8.73 19.45 1.68
C LYS A 255 8.40 18.74 2.99
N PRO A 256 8.08 19.43 4.10
CA PRO A 256 7.71 18.77 5.36
C PRO A 256 6.41 17.95 5.22
N LEU A 257 5.45 18.41 4.43
CA LEU A 257 4.21 17.70 4.16
C LEU A 257 4.46 16.43 3.33
N PHE A 258 5.29 16.52 2.29
CA PHE A 258 5.71 15.34 1.53
C PHE A 258 6.41 14.31 2.43
N ALA A 259 7.39 14.76 3.23
CA ALA A 259 8.14 13.89 4.13
C ALA A 259 7.22 13.14 5.10
N PHE A 260 6.32 13.86 5.75
CA PHE A 260 5.38 13.27 6.70
C PHE A 260 4.48 12.23 6.03
N ASN A 261 3.81 12.61 4.94
CA ASN A 261 2.80 11.75 4.33
C ASN A 261 3.40 10.51 3.66
N ILE A 262 4.53 10.63 2.95
CA ILE A 262 5.14 9.46 2.29
C ILE A 262 5.69 8.46 3.31
N ILE A 263 6.34 8.93 4.37
CA ILE A 263 6.89 8.07 5.42
C ILE A 263 5.76 7.38 6.20
N GLU A 264 4.77 8.15 6.65
CA GLU A 264 3.64 7.61 7.40
C GLU A 264 2.85 6.60 6.57
N SER A 265 2.45 6.96 5.34
CA SER A 265 1.68 6.08 4.45
C SER A 265 2.43 4.79 4.13
N SER A 266 3.73 4.87 3.82
CA SER A 266 4.55 3.68 3.56
C SER A 266 4.64 2.77 4.77
N LYS A 267 4.86 3.35 5.96
CA LYS A 267 5.00 2.60 7.20
C LYS A 267 3.70 1.87 7.57
N ILE A 268 2.59 2.61 7.64
CA ILE A 268 1.30 2.01 8.07
C ILE A 268 0.78 0.99 7.07
N LEU A 269 1.02 1.17 5.75
CA LEU A 269 0.66 0.18 4.74
C LEU A 269 1.42 -1.14 4.95
N GLY A 270 2.73 -1.05 5.15
CA GLY A 270 3.58 -2.21 5.38
C GLY A 270 3.19 -2.96 6.66
N ASP A 271 3.10 -2.24 7.77
CA ASP A 271 2.81 -2.81 9.09
C ASP A 271 1.40 -3.45 9.13
N ALA A 272 0.38 -2.76 8.60
CA ALA A 272 -0.98 -3.29 8.53
C ALA A 272 -1.10 -4.50 7.58
N SER A 273 -0.38 -4.50 6.45
CA SER A 273 -0.34 -5.65 5.55
C SER A 273 0.24 -6.89 6.22
N LEU A 274 1.28 -6.73 7.02
CA LEU A 274 1.86 -7.83 7.80
C LEU A 274 0.89 -8.34 8.86
N SER A 275 0.25 -7.43 9.60
CA SER A 275 -0.74 -7.77 10.62
C SER A 275 -1.92 -8.52 10.00
N PHE A 276 -2.46 -8.01 8.89
CA PHE A 276 -3.57 -8.62 8.16
C PHE A 276 -3.22 -10.02 7.65
N ALA A 277 -2.01 -10.20 7.10
CA ALA A 277 -1.54 -11.51 6.66
C ALA A 277 -1.51 -12.51 7.80
N LYS A 278 -0.83 -12.18 8.91
CA LYS A 278 -0.59 -13.09 10.04
C LYS A 278 -1.86 -13.34 10.88
N ASN A 279 -2.58 -12.28 11.20
CA ASN A 279 -3.67 -12.33 12.18
C ASN A 279 -5.06 -12.50 11.54
N CYS A 280 -5.15 -12.45 10.21
CA CYS A 280 -6.40 -12.73 9.49
C CYS A 280 -6.21 -13.81 8.44
N ILE A 281 -5.48 -13.53 7.35
CA ILE A 281 -5.44 -14.40 6.17
C ILE A 281 -4.95 -15.81 6.50
N ASP A 282 -3.85 -15.95 7.24
CA ASP A 282 -3.28 -17.27 7.57
C ASP A 282 -4.24 -18.15 8.37
N GLY A 283 -5.09 -17.54 9.20
CA GLY A 283 -6.04 -18.24 10.05
C GLY A 283 -7.43 -18.47 9.45
N ILE A 284 -7.74 -17.92 8.27
CA ILE A 284 -9.06 -18.10 7.62
C ILE A 284 -9.33 -19.58 7.34
N LYS A 285 -10.56 -20.02 7.67
CA LYS A 285 -11.08 -21.35 7.34
C LYS A 285 -12.38 -21.23 6.54
N PRO A 286 -12.63 -22.13 5.55
CA PRO A 286 -13.90 -22.14 4.83
C PRO A 286 -14.98 -22.81 5.66
N ASN A 287 -16.16 -22.24 5.72
CA ASN A 287 -17.34 -22.87 6.26
C ASN A 287 -18.04 -23.69 5.15
N LYS A 288 -17.51 -24.90 4.92
CA LYS A 288 -17.97 -25.78 3.83
C LYS A 288 -19.47 -26.01 3.84
N LYS A 289 -20.07 -26.25 5.01
CA LYS A 289 -21.53 -26.47 5.13
C LYS A 289 -22.34 -25.26 4.65
N ARG A 290 -21.90 -24.05 4.98
CA ARG A 290 -22.58 -22.82 4.57
C ARG A 290 -22.41 -22.56 3.09
N ILE A 291 -21.20 -22.76 2.57
CA ILE A 291 -20.89 -22.64 1.14
C ILE A 291 -21.73 -23.62 0.31
N GLU A 292 -21.76 -24.89 0.71
CA GLU A 292 -22.55 -25.95 0.04
C GLU A 292 -24.05 -25.67 0.07
N LYS A 293 -24.55 -25.16 1.21
CA LYS A 293 -25.94 -24.76 1.30
C LYS A 293 -26.28 -23.66 0.30
N PHE A 294 -25.52 -22.58 0.23
CA PHE A 294 -25.76 -21.51 -0.73
C PHE A 294 -25.62 -21.97 -2.19
N LEU A 295 -24.68 -22.86 -2.47
CA LEU A 295 -24.53 -23.44 -3.81
C LEU A 295 -25.76 -24.25 -4.23
N ASN A 296 -26.32 -25.05 -3.32
CA ASN A 296 -27.49 -25.89 -3.59
C ASN A 296 -28.80 -25.10 -3.61
N ASP A 297 -28.89 -24.03 -2.81
CA ASP A 297 -30.08 -23.17 -2.79
C ASP A 297 -30.13 -22.22 -4.02
N SER A 298 -29.03 -22.05 -4.74
CA SER A 298 -28.96 -21.12 -5.88
C SER A 298 -29.39 -21.77 -7.18
N LEU A 299 -30.31 -21.13 -7.87
CA LEU A 299 -30.80 -21.56 -9.19
C LEU A 299 -29.85 -21.18 -10.35
N MET A 300 -28.78 -20.42 -10.09
CA MET A 300 -27.82 -19.99 -11.11
C MET A 300 -27.01 -21.13 -11.71
N LEU A 301 -27.04 -22.33 -11.13
CA LEU A 301 -26.48 -23.55 -11.72
C LEU A 301 -27.08 -23.87 -13.10
N VAL A 302 -28.34 -23.47 -13.33
CA VAL A 302 -29.04 -23.66 -14.62
C VAL A 302 -28.31 -22.97 -15.77
N THR A 303 -27.55 -21.92 -15.52
CA THR A 303 -26.77 -21.18 -16.53
C THR A 303 -25.83 -22.10 -17.30
N ALA A 304 -25.30 -23.16 -16.71
CA ALA A 304 -24.44 -24.14 -17.38
C ALA A 304 -25.19 -24.94 -18.48
N LEU A 305 -26.51 -24.97 -18.46
CA LEU A 305 -27.35 -25.67 -19.43
C LEU A 305 -27.67 -24.81 -20.67
N ASN A 306 -27.45 -23.49 -20.62
CA ASN A 306 -27.79 -22.57 -21.70
C ASN A 306 -27.22 -22.99 -23.06
N SER A 307 -26.01 -23.51 -23.10
CA SER A 307 -25.39 -23.99 -24.34
C SER A 307 -26.02 -25.25 -24.91
N LYS A 308 -26.76 -26.02 -24.08
CA LYS A 308 -27.40 -27.29 -24.50
C LYS A 308 -28.89 -27.14 -24.78
N ILE A 309 -29.61 -26.37 -23.98
CA ILE A 309 -31.08 -26.27 -24.05
C ILE A 309 -31.57 -24.90 -24.52
N GLY A 310 -30.70 -23.92 -24.59
CA GLY A 310 -31.00 -22.53 -24.91
C GLY A 310 -31.51 -21.72 -23.73
N TYR A 311 -31.37 -20.38 -23.80
CA TYR A 311 -31.68 -19.44 -22.74
C TYR A 311 -33.15 -19.55 -22.26
N TYR A 312 -34.11 -19.56 -23.18
CA TYR A 312 -35.54 -19.62 -22.82
C TYR A 312 -35.92 -20.89 -22.03
N LYS A 313 -35.40 -22.04 -22.40
CA LYS A 313 -35.67 -23.27 -21.64
C LYS A 313 -34.99 -23.28 -20.27
N ALA A 314 -33.83 -22.66 -20.18
CA ALA A 314 -33.15 -22.46 -18.89
C ALA A 314 -33.94 -21.51 -17.97
N CYS A 315 -34.55 -20.46 -18.51
CA CYS A 315 -35.45 -19.58 -17.77
C CYS A 315 -36.69 -20.34 -17.25
N LEU A 316 -37.28 -21.22 -18.03
CA LEU A 316 -38.41 -22.04 -17.59
C LEU A 316 -38.05 -22.96 -16.43
N LEU A 317 -36.85 -23.54 -16.44
CA LEU A 317 -36.35 -24.31 -15.27
C LEU A 317 -36.18 -23.45 -14.03
N TYR A 318 -35.69 -22.22 -14.19
CA TYR A 318 -35.57 -21.26 -13.10
C TYR A 318 -36.93 -20.85 -12.52
N THR A 319 -37.92 -20.56 -13.41
CA THR A 319 -39.23 -20.06 -12.99
C THR A 319 -40.18 -21.15 -12.52
N SER A 320 -40.04 -22.39 -12.98
CA SER A 320 -40.90 -23.50 -12.58
C SER A 320 -40.67 -23.99 -11.15
N ASP A 321 -39.49 -23.71 -10.60
CA ASP A 321 -39.13 -24.06 -9.22
C ASP A 321 -39.28 -22.86 -8.24
N ALA A 322 -39.46 -21.67 -8.75
CA ALA A 322 -39.72 -20.46 -7.97
C ALA A 322 -41.22 -20.16 -7.99
N ALA A 323 -41.88 -20.22 -6.86
CA ALA A 323 -43.26 -19.76 -6.65
C ALA A 323 -43.44 -18.24 -6.88
N ASP A 324 -42.44 -17.55 -7.47
CA ASP A 324 -42.44 -16.12 -7.72
C ASP A 324 -42.36 -15.83 -9.23
N GLU A 325 -43.37 -15.15 -9.72
CA GLU A 325 -43.49 -14.56 -11.08
C GLU A 325 -42.43 -13.48 -11.36
N ARG A 326 -41.16 -13.85 -11.45
CA ARG A 326 -40.16 -12.95 -11.99
C ARG A 326 -39.95 -13.24 -13.46
N HIS A 327 -40.42 -12.32 -14.30
CA HIS A 327 -40.24 -12.38 -15.75
C HIS A 327 -38.75 -12.41 -16.12
N CYS A 328 -38.35 -13.35 -16.95
CA CYS A 328 -37.06 -13.35 -17.63
C CYS A 328 -37.05 -12.33 -18.78
#